data_b2184a3cf528c39a18dcaddd18d85689
#
_entry.id   b2184a3cf528c39a18dcaddd18d85689
#
_cell.length_a   1.000
_cell.length_b   1.000
_cell.length_c   1.000
_cell.angle_alpha   90.00
_cell.angle_beta   90.00
_cell.angle_gamma   90.00
#
_symmetry.space_group_name_H-M   'P 1'
#
loop_
_entity.id
_entity.type
_entity.pdbx_description
1 polymer ?
#
loop_
_entity_poly.entity_id
_entity_poly.type
_entity_poly.pdbx_seq_one_letter_code
_entity_poly.pdbx_strand_id
1 'polypeptide(L)'
;MGKGALKMRRKSSSLLVLLLLCALLNGCSREKSVSKVQIPAASPESAAQEAIPSESAAQDLPEQKGSAPSQAEVESDTPDAPEGKTTLVLGGIGLRGGTLASIVNHFNAENTKYTVVLDDYAENTQSPEQAGTVMRTKLFAGDAADLYYFRSDILSPIPWISAGLLYDLDPLIASDSEFSEKDIIPWTALHEYGGLYLLSPTFGVAALSCSRQTQQLHIGWTIAEYLDMEKALRPEQDMIYYMNPENFLERIGGRYLRGVIDYEQAQCNLDTPEFREILQSALKAGSYDGGYNPDKNVPQRIVDGELICCYVGLSSALEVSFDRYRCGQTLGYVGWPTPDGSNGMDVRLMMPLGVSASTSCPEGCWEFLKYLLLHPWMEYSADGTPVYAPLLQENLEVLKRIDVPYAEITAFDDVQLIVDLAETCGTMDFYDEAAMSILLEEMSDLVSGNIDLDTAVERMQSRLNLYLMEQVK
;
A
#
# COMPACT_ATOMS: atom_id res chain seq x y z
N MET A 1 36.08 1.50 -47.11
CA MET A 1 36.29 2.71 -46.27
C MET A 1 34.99 3.07 -45.59
N GLY A 2 34.96 3.07 -44.24
CA GLY A 2 33.94 3.74 -43.42
C GLY A 2 32.80 2.85 -42.90
N LYS A 3 33.08 1.84 -42.06
CA LYS A 3 32.13 1.30 -41.07
C LYS A 3 32.82 1.43 -39.71
N GLY A 4 32.39 2.41 -38.93
CA GLY A 4 32.93 2.59 -37.59
C GLY A 4 32.45 3.91 -36.99
N ALA A 5 31.29 3.90 -36.33
CA ALA A 5 30.91 4.81 -35.25
C ALA A 5 29.36 4.74 -34.99
N LEU A 6 28.91 3.71 -34.29
CA LEU A 6 27.63 3.79 -33.52
C LEU A 6 27.59 2.61 -32.53
N LYS A 7 28.43 2.69 -31.52
CA LYS A 7 28.38 1.70 -30.43
C LYS A 7 28.96 2.29 -29.14
N MET A 8 28.25 3.29 -28.60
CA MET A 8 28.55 3.76 -27.23
C MET A 8 27.49 4.78 -26.76
N ARG A 9 26.29 4.28 -26.41
CA ARG A 9 25.31 5.06 -25.59
C ARG A 9 24.10 4.22 -25.14
N ARG A 10 24.33 3.01 -24.61
CA ARG A 10 23.22 2.17 -24.11
C ARG A 10 23.46 1.50 -22.74
N LYS A 11 24.47 1.90 -22.00
CA LYS A 11 24.78 1.24 -20.71
C LYS A 11 24.29 1.96 -19.44
N SER A 12 23.66 3.12 -19.54
CA SER A 12 23.23 3.87 -18.35
C SER A 12 21.75 3.68 -17.98
N SER A 13 20.91 3.18 -18.89
CA SER A 13 19.47 3.00 -18.62
C SER A 13 19.14 1.72 -17.85
N SER A 14 19.87 0.63 -18.13
CA SER A 14 19.59 -0.67 -17.48
C SER A 14 19.87 -0.67 -15.97
N LEU A 15 20.77 0.17 -15.48
CA LEU A 15 21.07 0.25 -14.05
C LEU A 15 19.97 1.00 -13.28
N LEU A 16 19.30 1.93 -13.93
CA LEU A 16 18.21 2.71 -13.33
C LEU A 16 16.91 1.88 -13.20
N VAL A 17 16.62 1.04 -14.18
CA VAL A 17 15.46 0.12 -14.17
C VAL A 17 15.65 -0.96 -13.12
N LEU A 18 16.84 -1.51 -12.95
CA LEU A 18 17.15 -2.49 -11.92
C LEU A 18 17.01 -1.89 -10.50
N LEU A 19 17.40 -0.61 -10.32
CA LEU A 19 17.21 0.10 -9.06
C LEU A 19 15.73 0.43 -8.77
N LEU A 20 14.92 0.67 -9.78
CA LEU A 20 13.48 0.87 -9.64
C LEU A 20 12.73 -0.43 -9.30
N LEU A 21 13.05 -1.54 -9.95
CA LEU A 21 12.48 -2.85 -9.59
C LEU A 21 12.85 -3.27 -8.15
N CYS A 22 14.08 -2.99 -7.70
CA CYS A 22 14.49 -3.22 -6.32
C CYS A 22 13.80 -2.27 -5.32
N ALA A 23 13.40 -1.05 -5.73
CA ALA A 23 12.68 -0.10 -4.87
C ALA A 23 11.20 -0.48 -4.68
N LEU A 24 10.58 -1.15 -5.67
CA LEU A 24 9.19 -1.59 -5.60
C LEU A 24 9.00 -2.86 -4.74
N LEU A 25 10.06 -3.67 -4.58
CA LEU A 25 10.08 -4.80 -3.64
C LEU A 25 10.27 -4.34 -2.18
N ASN A 26 10.63 -3.07 -1.94
CA ASN A 26 10.82 -2.47 -0.61
C ASN A 26 9.67 -1.51 -0.25
N GLY A 27 8.44 -1.94 -0.39
CA GLY A 27 7.31 -1.23 0.21
C GLY A 27 7.46 -1.20 1.74
N CYS A 28 7.75 -0.01 2.28
CA CYS A 28 7.82 0.34 3.69
C CYS A 28 9.05 -0.12 4.48
N SER A 29 10.12 0.64 4.37
CA SER A 29 11.06 0.80 5.49
C SER A 29 11.43 2.28 5.60
N ARG A 30 10.82 2.95 6.55
CA ARG A 30 11.16 4.31 6.94
C ARG A 30 12.50 4.28 7.68
N GLU A 31 13.61 4.51 6.99
CA GLU A 31 14.87 4.80 7.65
C GLU A 31 14.78 6.14 8.40
N LYS A 32 14.56 6.08 9.71
CA LYS A 32 15.00 7.17 10.58
C LYS A 32 16.51 7.09 10.70
N SER A 33 17.21 8.04 10.09
CA SER A 33 18.65 8.23 10.29
C SER A 33 18.92 8.56 11.76
N VAL A 34 19.36 7.58 12.51
CA VAL A 34 19.91 7.79 13.86
C VAL A 34 21.38 8.16 13.68
N SER A 35 21.69 9.42 13.94
CA SER A 35 23.07 9.88 14.04
C SER A 35 23.78 9.11 15.15
N LYS A 36 24.86 8.40 14.80
CA LYS A 36 25.75 7.80 15.80
C LYS A 36 26.38 8.90 16.64
N VAL A 37 25.89 9.07 17.85
CA VAL A 37 26.60 9.78 18.93
C VAL A 37 27.53 8.77 19.60
N GLN A 38 28.84 8.98 19.45
CA GLN A 38 29.85 8.26 20.21
C GLN A 38 29.73 8.68 21.68
N ILE A 39 29.49 7.72 22.56
CA ILE A 39 29.55 7.91 24.02
C ILE A 39 30.97 7.52 24.47
N PRO A 40 31.72 8.41 25.15
CA PRO A 40 32.94 8.01 25.84
C PRO A 40 32.60 7.36 27.17
N ALA A 41 33.33 6.31 27.50
CA ALA A 41 33.25 5.64 28.79
C ALA A 41 33.72 6.57 29.92
N ALA A 42 32.96 6.68 30.99
CA ALA A 42 33.38 7.27 32.25
C ALA A 42 32.92 6.39 33.42
N SER A 43 33.86 6.18 34.33
CA SER A 43 33.75 5.45 35.58
C SER A 43 32.98 6.23 36.67
N PRO A 44 32.57 5.58 37.77
CA PRO A 44 31.57 6.10 38.70
C PRO A 44 32.17 6.91 39.83
N GLU A 45 31.53 7.95 40.22
CA GLU A 45 31.55 8.39 41.64
C GLU A 45 30.51 9.51 41.96
N SER A 46 29.85 9.28 43.08
CA SER A 46 29.36 10.25 44.06
C SER A 46 28.04 10.99 43.84
N ALA A 47 27.15 10.66 44.75
CA ALA A 47 25.89 11.28 45.08
C ALA A 47 26.03 12.72 45.62
N ALA A 48 25.01 13.57 45.32
CA ALA A 48 24.43 14.48 46.33
C ALA A 48 23.11 15.08 45.78
N GLN A 49 22.11 15.03 46.67
CA GLN A 49 20.81 15.70 46.58
C GLN A 49 20.95 17.22 46.47
N GLU A 50 20.03 17.90 45.75
CA GLU A 50 19.38 19.08 46.32
C GLU A 50 18.09 19.47 45.57
N ALA A 51 17.22 20.12 46.30
CA ALA A 51 15.79 20.24 46.12
C ALA A 51 15.35 21.42 45.23
N ILE A 52 14.09 21.33 44.82
CA ILE A 52 13.22 22.33 44.12
C ILE A 52 13.12 23.63 44.98
N PRO A 53 12.92 24.81 44.34
CA PRO A 53 11.64 25.47 44.57
C PRO A 53 10.96 26.05 43.30
N SER A 54 9.64 25.95 43.34
CA SER A 54 8.64 26.70 42.59
C SER A 54 8.68 28.20 42.91
N GLU A 55 8.56 29.08 41.90
CA GLU A 55 7.85 30.34 42.08
C GLU A 55 7.39 30.96 40.74
N SER A 56 6.14 31.38 40.77
CA SER A 56 5.41 32.13 39.77
C SER A 56 5.86 33.58 39.70
N ALA A 57 5.95 34.16 38.52
CA ALA A 57 5.79 35.62 38.37
C ALA A 57 5.26 35.94 36.95
N ALA A 58 4.03 36.40 36.90
CA ALA A 58 3.48 37.16 35.80
C ALA A 58 4.14 38.52 35.73
N GLN A 59 4.56 38.96 34.55
CA GLN A 59 4.86 40.35 34.29
C GLN A 59 4.27 40.81 32.96
N ASP A 60 3.46 41.87 33.10
CA ASP A 60 2.85 42.66 32.05
C ASP A 60 3.85 43.19 31.00
N LEU A 61 3.47 43.18 29.72
CA LEU A 61 4.07 43.99 28.67
C LEU A 61 2.98 44.71 27.86
N PRO A 62 3.20 45.95 27.43
CA PRO A 62 2.15 46.91 27.07
C PRO A 62 1.65 46.72 25.63
N GLU A 63 0.37 47.08 25.45
CA GLU A 63 -0.30 47.23 24.16
C GLU A 63 0.45 48.23 23.26
N GLN A 64 0.89 47.74 22.07
CA GLN A 64 1.16 48.60 20.93
C GLN A 64 0.05 48.43 19.90
N LYS A 65 -0.74 49.46 19.71
CA LYS A 65 -1.61 49.67 18.56
C LYS A 65 -0.74 49.82 17.31
N GLY A 66 -0.72 48.81 16.44
CA GLY A 66 -0.15 48.84 15.11
C GLY A 66 -1.22 48.52 14.08
N SER A 67 -1.48 49.47 13.19
CA SER A 67 -2.40 49.46 12.08
C SER A 67 -2.28 48.19 11.22
N ALA A 68 -3.44 47.63 10.85
CA ALA A 68 -3.57 46.51 9.89
C ALA A 68 -2.89 46.85 8.56
N PRO A 69 -2.11 45.90 8.00
CA PRO A 69 -1.76 45.98 6.59
C PRO A 69 -2.94 45.48 5.73
N SER A 70 -3.21 46.24 4.70
CA SER A 70 -4.06 45.98 3.55
C SER A 70 -3.94 44.50 3.11
N GLN A 71 -5.10 43.87 2.88
CA GLN A 71 -5.26 42.65 2.12
C GLN A 71 -4.57 42.78 0.76
N ALA A 72 -3.41 42.19 0.62
CA ALA A 72 -2.88 41.82 -0.69
C ALA A 72 -3.64 40.56 -1.12
N GLU A 73 -4.44 40.64 -2.15
CA GLU A 73 -4.98 39.52 -2.86
C GLU A 73 -3.80 38.61 -3.28
N VAL A 74 -3.73 37.44 -2.70
CA VAL A 74 -2.87 36.36 -3.21
C VAL A 74 -3.63 35.83 -4.42
N GLU A 75 -3.24 36.28 -5.60
CA GLU A 75 -3.63 35.62 -6.86
C GLU A 75 -3.21 34.15 -6.75
N SER A 76 -4.21 33.27 -6.70
CA SER A 76 -4.00 31.84 -6.86
C SER A 76 -3.60 31.59 -8.31
N ASP A 77 -2.34 31.26 -8.55
CA ASP A 77 -1.88 30.71 -9.84
C ASP A 77 -2.48 29.31 -10.07
N THR A 78 -3.80 29.23 -10.22
CA THR A 78 -4.46 28.12 -10.88
C THR A 78 -4.39 28.42 -12.37
N PRO A 79 -3.81 27.56 -13.22
CA PRO A 79 -3.82 27.77 -14.65
C PRO A 79 -5.28 27.86 -15.11
N ASP A 80 -5.63 28.97 -15.77
CA ASP A 80 -6.95 29.16 -16.37
C ASP A 80 -7.32 27.94 -17.21
N ALA A 81 -8.48 27.32 -16.90
CA ALA A 81 -9.01 26.22 -17.70
C ALA A 81 -9.19 26.71 -19.15
N PRO A 82 -8.80 25.91 -20.16
CA PRO A 82 -9.01 26.28 -21.56
C PRO A 82 -10.50 26.58 -21.81
N GLU A 83 -10.81 27.71 -22.43
CA GLU A 83 -12.17 28.13 -22.69
C GLU A 83 -12.99 27.00 -23.33
N GLY A 84 -14.09 26.61 -22.68
CA GLY A 84 -15.07 25.65 -23.20
C GLY A 84 -15.02 24.21 -22.66
N LYS A 85 -14.06 23.86 -21.80
CA LYS A 85 -14.02 22.51 -21.13
C LYS A 85 -14.52 22.62 -19.69
N THR A 86 -15.16 21.54 -19.20
CA THR A 86 -15.49 21.39 -17.78
C THR A 86 -14.25 20.95 -17.02
N THR A 87 -13.89 21.68 -15.97
CA THR A 87 -12.76 21.34 -15.11
C THR A 87 -13.16 20.31 -14.07
N LEU A 88 -12.35 19.27 -13.92
CA LEU A 88 -12.41 18.26 -12.86
C LEU A 88 -11.19 18.43 -11.98
N VAL A 89 -11.35 18.35 -10.68
CA VAL A 89 -10.25 18.42 -9.72
C VAL A 89 -9.90 17.01 -9.26
N LEU A 90 -8.63 16.61 -9.41
CA LEU A 90 -8.08 15.39 -8.86
C LEU A 90 -7.19 15.71 -7.65
N GLY A 91 -7.70 15.40 -6.47
CA GLY A 91 -7.01 15.59 -5.20
C GLY A 91 -6.18 14.36 -4.80
N GLY A 92 -5.04 14.60 -4.16
CA GLY A 92 -4.21 13.48 -3.66
C GLY A 92 -2.88 13.95 -3.09
N ILE A 93 -2.01 13.00 -2.82
CA ILE A 93 -0.71 13.24 -2.19
C ILE A 93 0.41 12.77 -3.12
N GLY A 94 1.30 13.70 -3.52
CA GLY A 94 2.42 13.40 -4.42
C GLY A 94 1.99 13.21 -5.87
N LEU A 95 1.02 13.99 -6.33
CA LEU A 95 0.46 13.88 -7.68
C LEU A 95 1.39 14.43 -8.77
N ARG A 96 2.26 15.39 -8.43
CA ARG A 96 3.11 16.06 -9.42
C ARG A 96 4.38 15.28 -9.72
N GLY A 97 4.69 15.13 -10.98
CA GLY A 97 5.94 14.52 -11.46
C GLY A 97 5.95 12.99 -11.60
N GLY A 98 4.82 12.32 -11.41
CA GLY A 98 4.68 10.86 -11.56
C GLY A 98 3.90 10.44 -12.81
N THR A 99 3.65 9.15 -12.92
CA THR A 99 2.85 8.53 -13.99
C THR A 99 1.48 9.17 -14.10
N LEU A 100 0.80 9.43 -12.98
CA LEU A 100 -0.54 10.03 -12.97
C LEU A 100 -0.55 11.44 -13.56
N ALA A 101 0.45 12.27 -13.27
CA ALA A 101 0.56 13.60 -13.90
C ALA A 101 0.74 13.52 -15.42
N SER A 102 1.51 12.54 -15.91
CA SER A 102 1.67 12.29 -17.35
C SER A 102 0.35 11.89 -18.00
N ILE A 103 -0.40 11.02 -17.35
CA ILE A 103 -1.72 10.57 -17.79
C ILE A 103 -2.69 11.74 -17.90
N VAL A 104 -2.76 12.58 -16.85
CA VAL A 104 -3.59 13.78 -16.84
C VAL A 104 -3.23 14.71 -17.99
N ASN A 105 -1.94 14.91 -18.27
CA ASN A 105 -1.52 15.74 -19.38
C ASN A 105 -1.98 15.19 -20.76
N HIS A 106 -1.90 13.88 -20.97
CA HIS A 106 -2.39 13.26 -22.21
C HIS A 106 -3.91 13.37 -22.32
N PHE A 107 -4.64 13.02 -21.25
CA PHE A 107 -6.09 13.21 -21.22
C PHE A 107 -6.50 14.64 -21.56
N ASN A 108 -5.87 15.64 -20.93
CA ASN A 108 -6.17 17.04 -21.17
C ASN A 108 -5.89 17.50 -22.61
N ALA A 109 -4.88 16.90 -23.26
CA ALA A 109 -4.55 17.17 -24.66
C ALA A 109 -5.56 16.56 -25.64
N GLU A 110 -6.07 15.36 -25.34
CA GLU A 110 -6.92 14.59 -26.24
C GLU A 110 -8.42 14.82 -26.00
N ASN A 111 -8.85 14.96 -24.74
CA ASN A 111 -10.26 15.14 -24.39
C ASN A 111 -10.74 16.55 -24.74
N THR A 112 -11.89 16.65 -25.39
CA THR A 112 -12.45 17.96 -25.85
C THR A 112 -13.50 18.53 -24.91
N LYS A 113 -14.02 17.76 -23.95
CA LYS A 113 -15.11 18.12 -23.05
C LYS A 113 -14.62 18.48 -21.65
N TYR A 114 -13.61 17.74 -21.16
CA TYR A 114 -13.14 17.82 -19.80
C TYR A 114 -11.64 18.13 -19.74
N THR A 115 -11.25 18.73 -18.64
CA THR A 115 -9.83 18.92 -18.27
C THR A 115 -9.67 18.59 -16.81
N VAL A 116 -8.58 17.87 -16.44
CA VAL A 116 -8.28 17.50 -15.07
C VAL A 116 -7.17 18.40 -14.53
N VAL A 117 -7.39 18.97 -13.35
CA VAL A 117 -6.41 19.76 -12.60
C VAL A 117 -6.00 19.01 -11.35
N LEU A 118 -4.71 18.99 -11.05
CA LEU A 118 -4.16 18.31 -9.89
C LEU A 118 -4.13 19.25 -8.67
N ASP A 119 -4.79 18.85 -7.58
CA ASP A 119 -4.68 19.47 -6.25
C ASP A 119 -3.79 18.58 -5.36
N ASP A 120 -2.49 18.85 -5.34
CA ASP A 120 -1.51 18.05 -4.60
C ASP A 120 -1.36 18.58 -3.17
N TYR A 121 -1.94 17.86 -2.21
CA TYR A 121 -1.92 18.24 -0.80
C TYR A 121 -0.53 18.13 -0.15
N ALA A 122 0.45 17.54 -0.82
CA ALA A 122 1.83 17.51 -0.33
C ALA A 122 2.54 18.88 -0.48
N GLU A 123 2.10 19.74 -1.39
CA GLU A 123 2.82 20.98 -1.72
C GLU A 123 2.97 21.96 -0.56
N ASN A 124 1.98 21.99 0.34
CA ASN A 124 1.94 22.94 1.46
C ASN A 124 2.02 22.24 2.83
N THR A 125 2.51 21.01 2.88
CA THR A 125 2.61 20.21 4.11
C THR A 125 4.04 19.73 4.34
N GLN A 126 4.38 19.44 5.60
CA GLN A 126 5.73 19.01 5.98
C GLN A 126 5.87 17.47 6.00
N SER A 127 4.75 16.75 5.95
CA SER A 127 4.74 15.29 5.95
C SER A 127 3.50 14.73 5.23
N PRO A 128 3.57 13.48 4.74
CA PRO A 128 2.43 12.80 4.16
C PRO A 128 1.20 12.71 5.07
N GLU A 129 1.41 12.54 6.38
CA GLU A 129 0.33 12.45 7.37
C GLU A 129 -0.40 13.81 7.52
N GLN A 130 0.35 14.92 7.45
CA GLN A 130 -0.26 16.26 7.42
C GLN A 130 -1.07 16.46 6.12
N ALA A 131 -0.54 16.01 4.98
CA ALA A 131 -1.25 16.05 3.71
C ALA A 131 -2.56 15.27 3.76
N GLY A 132 -2.55 14.05 4.34
CA GLY A 132 -3.75 13.25 4.58
C GLY A 132 -4.77 13.96 5.49
N THR A 133 -4.30 14.71 6.49
CA THR A 133 -5.18 15.51 7.36
C THR A 133 -5.82 16.68 6.59
N VAL A 134 -5.06 17.37 5.74
CA VAL A 134 -5.59 18.44 4.87
C VAL A 134 -6.64 17.89 3.91
N MET A 135 -6.35 16.77 3.27
CA MET A 135 -7.26 16.09 2.34
C MET A 135 -8.60 15.75 3.02
N ARG A 136 -8.56 15.14 4.22
CA ARG A 136 -9.77 14.87 5.02
C ARG A 136 -10.52 16.15 5.38
N THR A 137 -9.81 17.19 5.82
CA THR A 137 -10.42 18.46 6.23
C THR A 137 -11.15 19.14 5.09
N LYS A 138 -10.55 19.20 3.89
CA LYS A 138 -11.18 19.76 2.69
C LYS A 138 -12.46 19.01 2.32
N LEU A 139 -12.41 17.67 2.35
CA LEU A 139 -13.58 16.84 2.06
C LEU A 139 -14.75 17.15 3.02
N PHE A 140 -14.51 17.17 4.33
CA PHE A 140 -15.55 17.47 5.33
C PHE A 140 -16.01 18.93 5.29
N ALA A 141 -15.19 19.86 4.81
CA ALA A 141 -15.56 21.26 4.65
C ALA A 141 -16.44 21.52 3.41
N GLY A 142 -16.64 20.52 2.55
CA GLY A 142 -17.36 20.68 1.28
C GLY A 142 -16.51 21.32 0.16
N ASP A 143 -15.20 21.50 0.38
CA ASP A 143 -14.20 21.89 -0.62
C ASP A 143 -13.56 20.62 -1.19
N ALA A 144 -14.42 19.73 -1.69
CA ALA A 144 -14.05 18.40 -2.14
C ALA A 144 -13.55 18.44 -3.59
N ALA A 145 -12.48 17.69 -3.89
CA ALA A 145 -12.12 17.37 -5.25
C ALA A 145 -13.18 16.45 -5.89
N ASP A 146 -13.22 16.38 -7.22
CA ASP A 146 -14.11 15.47 -7.94
C ASP A 146 -13.62 14.03 -7.92
N LEU A 147 -12.30 13.84 -7.95
CA LEU A 147 -11.62 12.54 -7.85
C LEU A 147 -10.55 12.59 -6.77
N TYR A 148 -10.26 11.42 -6.20
CA TYR A 148 -9.22 11.24 -5.21
C TYR A 148 -8.29 10.09 -5.57
N TYR A 149 -6.99 10.34 -5.43
CA TYR A 149 -5.95 9.31 -5.47
C TYR A 149 -5.60 8.87 -4.06
N PHE A 150 -5.80 7.59 -3.76
CA PHE A 150 -5.49 6.99 -2.47
C PHE A 150 -4.14 6.29 -2.51
N ARG A 151 -3.15 6.85 -1.84
CA ARG A 151 -1.90 6.14 -1.62
C ARG A 151 -2.05 5.15 -0.48
N SER A 152 -1.98 3.86 -0.79
CA SER A 152 -2.19 2.78 0.19
C SER A 152 -1.20 2.79 1.37
N ASP A 153 -0.06 3.47 1.24
CA ASP A 153 0.93 3.66 2.30
C ASP A 153 0.69 4.89 3.19
N ILE A 154 -0.31 5.72 2.89
CA ILE A 154 -0.57 6.97 3.61
C ILE A 154 -2.03 7.13 4.02
N LEU A 155 -2.96 6.67 3.20
CA LEU A 155 -4.38 6.95 3.39
C LEU A 155 -5.24 5.79 2.93
N SER A 156 -5.93 5.16 3.87
CA SER A 156 -6.94 4.13 3.59
C SER A 156 -8.22 4.75 3.04
N PRO A 157 -8.81 4.20 1.98
CA PRO A 157 -10.13 4.62 1.49
C PRO A 157 -11.29 4.07 2.34
N ILE A 158 -11.06 3.09 3.23
CA ILE A 158 -12.10 2.40 4.00
C ILE A 158 -13.00 3.37 4.78
N PRO A 159 -12.47 4.32 5.57
CA PRO A 159 -13.33 5.27 6.28
C PRO A 159 -14.18 6.14 5.36
N TRP A 160 -13.70 6.41 4.14
CA TRP A 160 -14.40 7.24 3.16
C TRP A 160 -15.54 6.46 2.50
N ILE A 161 -15.32 5.20 2.19
CA ILE A 161 -16.36 4.30 1.68
C ILE A 161 -17.45 4.11 2.74
N SER A 162 -17.06 3.80 3.98
CA SER A 162 -17.99 3.59 5.09
C SER A 162 -18.83 4.82 5.43
N ALA A 163 -18.26 6.02 5.26
CA ALA A 163 -18.96 7.29 5.46
C ALA A 163 -19.80 7.73 4.25
N GLY A 164 -19.84 6.96 3.15
CA GLY A 164 -20.58 7.30 1.93
C GLY A 164 -20.01 8.52 1.19
N LEU A 165 -18.71 8.79 1.32
CA LEU A 165 -18.04 9.94 0.71
C LEU A 165 -17.54 9.65 -0.70
N LEU A 166 -17.55 8.37 -1.11
CA LEU A 166 -17.20 7.97 -2.47
C LEU A 166 -18.45 7.56 -3.26
N TYR A 167 -18.42 7.88 -4.54
CA TYR A 167 -19.47 7.56 -5.49
C TYR A 167 -19.37 6.08 -5.91
N ASP A 168 -20.51 5.38 -5.94
CA ASP A 168 -20.59 4.03 -6.50
C ASP A 168 -20.52 4.10 -8.03
N LEU A 169 -19.52 3.47 -8.62
CA LEU A 169 -19.25 3.51 -10.06
C LEU A 169 -20.08 2.52 -10.87
N ASP A 170 -20.75 1.56 -10.24
CA ASP A 170 -21.56 0.53 -10.93
C ASP A 170 -22.59 1.12 -11.90
N PRO A 171 -23.37 2.18 -11.54
CA PRO A 171 -24.32 2.77 -12.47
C PRO A 171 -23.65 3.40 -13.71
N LEU A 172 -22.44 3.93 -13.57
CA LEU A 172 -21.69 4.53 -14.68
C LEU A 172 -21.20 3.46 -15.66
N ILE A 173 -20.64 2.36 -15.13
CA ILE A 173 -20.24 1.22 -15.95
C ILE A 173 -21.44 0.60 -16.67
N ALA A 174 -22.55 0.36 -15.96
CA ALA A 174 -23.74 -0.23 -16.52
C ALA A 174 -24.39 0.62 -17.63
N SER A 175 -24.18 1.94 -17.62
CA SER A 175 -24.66 2.85 -18.65
C SER A 175 -23.71 3.01 -19.84
N ASP A 176 -22.47 2.58 -19.72
CA ASP A 176 -21.45 2.69 -20.78
C ASP A 176 -21.58 1.55 -21.78
N SER A 177 -21.75 1.87 -23.07
CA SER A 177 -21.91 0.86 -24.13
C SER A 177 -20.60 0.23 -24.59
N GLU A 178 -19.46 0.80 -24.22
CA GLU A 178 -18.12 0.35 -24.60
C GLU A 178 -17.45 -0.48 -23.50
N PHE A 179 -17.99 -0.43 -22.28
CA PHE A 179 -17.49 -1.14 -21.12
C PHE A 179 -18.46 -2.19 -20.62
N SER A 180 -17.91 -3.29 -20.12
CA SER A 180 -18.68 -4.34 -19.46
C SER A 180 -17.99 -4.70 -18.14
N GLU A 181 -18.78 -4.99 -17.12
CA GLU A 181 -18.25 -5.54 -15.86
C GLU A 181 -17.38 -6.78 -16.05
N LYS A 182 -17.64 -7.58 -17.13
CA LYS A 182 -16.85 -8.77 -17.48
C LYS A 182 -15.44 -8.45 -17.96
N ASP A 183 -15.18 -7.21 -18.35
CA ASP A 183 -13.89 -6.75 -18.82
C ASP A 183 -13.02 -6.21 -17.68
N ILE A 184 -13.59 -6.10 -16.47
CA ILE A 184 -12.92 -5.59 -15.27
C ILE A 184 -12.54 -6.76 -14.36
N ILE A 185 -11.27 -6.85 -14.03
CA ILE A 185 -10.70 -7.86 -13.12
C ILE A 185 -9.85 -7.14 -12.05
N PRO A 186 -9.88 -7.65 -10.82
CA PRO A 186 -10.70 -8.72 -10.24
C PRO A 186 -12.02 -8.15 -9.68
N TRP A 187 -13.13 -8.49 -10.32
CA TRP A 187 -14.45 -7.91 -10.01
C TRP A 187 -14.87 -8.10 -8.54
N THR A 188 -14.73 -9.32 -8.01
CA THR A 188 -15.18 -9.66 -6.65
C THR A 188 -14.47 -8.84 -5.59
N ALA A 189 -13.14 -8.72 -5.66
CA ALA A 189 -12.38 -7.95 -4.69
C ALA A 189 -12.68 -6.45 -4.75
N LEU A 190 -12.92 -5.91 -5.96
CA LEU A 190 -13.29 -4.49 -6.13
C LEU A 190 -14.64 -4.15 -5.49
N HIS A 191 -15.51 -5.16 -5.28
CA HIS A 191 -16.83 -5.04 -4.64
C HIS A 191 -16.85 -5.47 -3.16
N GLU A 192 -15.69 -5.54 -2.50
CA GLU A 192 -15.57 -5.91 -1.08
C GLU A 192 -16.54 -5.13 -0.19
N TYR A 193 -16.82 -3.88 -0.52
CA TYR A 193 -17.67 -2.97 0.27
C TYR A 193 -19.09 -2.82 -0.29
N GLY A 194 -19.56 -3.75 -1.12
CA GLY A 194 -20.94 -3.80 -1.62
C GLY A 194 -21.24 -2.88 -2.81
N GLY A 195 -20.25 -2.25 -3.40
CA GLY A 195 -20.31 -1.41 -4.61
C GLY A 195 -18.90 -1.17 -5.12
N LEU A 196 -18.76 -0.63 -6.32
CA LEU A 196 -17.48 -0.30 -6.94
C LEU A 196 -17.08 1.15 -6.61
N TYR A 197 -16.25 1.35 -5.60
CA TYR A 197 -15.82 2.68 -5.15
C TYR A 197 -14.44 3.11 -5.64
N LEU A 198 -13.60 2.15 -6.03
CA LEU A 198 -12.23 2.39 -6.45
C LEU A 198 -11.93 1.70 -7.77
N LEU A 199 -11.23 2.39 -8.63
CA LEU A 199 -10.62 1.83 -9.83
C LEU A 199 -9.14 2.17 -9.92
N SER A 200 -8.40 1.34 -10.59
CA SER A 200 -6.98 1.50 -10.88
C SER A 200 -6.70 1.00 -12.29
N PRO A 201 -5.77 1.57 -13.05
CA PRO A 201 -5.42 1.03 -14.36
C PRO A 201 -4.79 -0.37 -14.27
N THR A 202 -4.11 -0.65 -13.16
CA THR A 202 -3.41 -1.92 -12.93
C THR A 202 -3.58 -2.41 -11.49
N PHE A 203 -3.42 -3.71 -11.33
CA PHE A 203 -3.44 -4.37 -10.02
C PHE A 203 -2.29 -5.37 -9.86
N GLY A 204 -2.11 -5.85 -8.66
CA GLY A 204 -1.30 -7.00 -8.30
C GLY A 204 -2.00 -7.84 -7.23
N VAL A 205 -1.40 -8.95 -6.86
CA VAL A 205 -1.88 -9.84 -5.79
C VAL A 205 -0.84 -9.93 -4.69
N ALA A 206 -1.23 -9.57 -3.47
CA ALA A 206 -0.41 -9.76 -2.29
C ALA A 206 -0.52 -11.23 -1.83
N ALA A 207 0.55 -12.01 -2.00
CA ALA A 207 0.57 -13.43 -1.77
C ALA A 207 1.86 -13.90 -1.08
N LEU A 208 1.91 -15.18 -0.73
CA LEU A 208 3.11 -15.88 -0.31
C LEU A 208 3.51 -16.89 -1.41
N SER A 209 4.71 -16.76 -1.95
CA SER A 209 5.30 -17.81 -2.80
C SER A 209 5.76 -18.98 -1.94
N CYS A 210 5.52 -20.20 -2.39
CA CYS A 210 5.85 -21.42 -1.68
C CYS A 210 6.20 -22.57 -2.63
N SER A 211 6.75 -23.67 -2.10
CA SER A 211 6.95 -24.87 -2.89
C SER A 211 5.61 -25.56 -3.17
N ARG A 212 5.35 -25.90 -4.43
CA ARG A 212 4.17 -26.72 -4.82
C ARG A 212 4.15 -28.10 -4.16
N GLN A 213 5.26 -28.54 -3.59
CA GLN A 213 5.37 -29.82 -2.91
C GLN A 213 5.02 -29.75 -1.43
N THR A 214 4.88 -28.57 -0.86
CA THR A 214 4.52 -28.36 0.54
C THR A 214 3.02 -28.54 0.70
N GLN A 215 2.59 -29.78 1.02
CA GLN A 215 1.19 -30.16 1.11
C GLN A 215 0.39 -29.44 2.20
N GLN A 216 1.06 -28.89 3.21
CA GLN A 216 0.44 -28.16 4.31
C GLN A 216 0.02 -26.74 3.93
N LEU A 217 0.60 -26.17 2.86
CA LEU A 217 0.25 -24.84 2.37
C LEU A 217 -0.83 -24.96 1.28
N HIS A 218 -1.96 -24.34 1.54
CA HIS A 218 -3.11 -24.29 0.64
C HIS A 218 -3.79 -22.92 0.73
N ILE A 219 -4.55 -22.55 -0.27
CA ILE A 219 -5.39 -21.33 -0.20
C ILE A 219 -6.40 -21.52 0.93
N GLY A 220 -6.50 -20.53 1.82
CA GLY A 220 -7.39 -20.59 2.97
C GLY A 220 -6.83 -21.37 4.17
N TRP A 221 -5.50 -21.47 4.31
CA TRP A 221 -4.91 -22.00 5.54
C TRP A 221 -5.09 -21.02 6.70
N THR A 222 -5.20 -21.59 7.90
CA THR A 222 -5.56 -20.85 9.10
C THR A 222 -4.33 -20.39 9.88
N ILE A 223 -4.53 -19.41 10.79
CA ILE A 223 -3.52 -18.99 11.76
C ILE A 223 -3.13 -20.18 12.65
N ALA A 224 -4.07 -21.05 13.03
CA ALA A 224 -3.76 -22.25 13.81
C ALA A 224 -2.81 -23.20 13.06
N GLU A 225 -3.05 -23.44 11.76
CA GLU A 225 -2.14 -24.25 10.91
C GLU A 225 -0.77 -23.60 10.76
N TYR A 226 -0.71 -22.26 10.64
CA TYR A 226 0.55 -21.52 10.64
C TYR A 226 1.35 -21.76 11.93
N LEU A 227 0.72 -21.58 13.08
CA LEU A 227 1.37 -21.72 14.39
C LEU A 227 1.83 -23.18 14.63
N ASP A 228 1.05 -24.16 14.18
CA ASP A 228 1.45 -25.56 14.27
C ASP A 228 2.64 -25.91 13.35
N MET A 229 2.66 -25.33 12.15
CA MET A 229 3.78 -25.48 11.21
C MET A 229 5.04 -24.81 11.76
N GLU A 230 4.93 -23.59 12.32
CA GLU A 230 6.05 -22.88 12.95
C GLU A 230 6.68 -23.69 14.09
N LYS A 231 5.84 -24.31 14.94
CA LYS A 231 6.31 -25.19 16.04
C LYS A 231 7.02 -26.46 15.53
N ALA A 232 6.69 -26.89 14.32
CA ALA A 232 7.26 -28.10 13.70
C ALA A 232 8.51 -27.85 12.85
N LEU A 233 8.93 -26.58 12.68
CA LEU A 233 10.11 -26.24 11.90
C LEU A 233 11.39 -26.88 12.47
N ARG A 234 12.26 -27.30 11.58
CA ARG A 234 13.63 -27.71 11.94
C ARG A 234 14.48 -26.44 12.18
N PRO A 235 15.55 -26.54 12.99
CA PRO A 235 16.40 -25.39 13.34
C PRO A 235 17.00 -24.62 12.12
N GLU A 236 17.16 -25.33 10.99
CA GLU A 236 17.73 -24.77 9.76
C GLU A 236 16.65 -24.19 8.81
N GLN A 237 15.38 -24.23 9.18
CA GLN A 237 14.28 -23.74 8.36
C GLN A 237 13.76 -22.40 8.86
N ASP A 238 13.46 -21.51 7.92
CA ASP A 238 12.74 -20.27 8.15
C ASP A 238 11.28 -20.41 7.69
N MET A 239 10.32 -19.87 8.46
CA MET A 239 8.90 -19.89 8.07
C MET A 239 8.62 -18.90 6.94
N ILE A 240 8.92 -17.63 7.16
CA ILE A 240 8.73 -16.55 6.20
C ILE A 240 10.02 -15.75 6.09
N TYR A 241 10.47 -15.48 4.85
CA TYR A 241 11.65 -14.68 4.61
C TYR A 241 11.40 -13.19 4.88
N TYR A 242 12.40 -12.55 5.50
CA TYR A 242 12.41 -11.11 5.69
C TYR A 242 11.23 -10.59 6.53
N MET A 243 11.04 -11.14 7.73
CA MET A 243 10.07 -10.67 8.71
C MET A 243 10.76 -10.07 9.91
N ASN A 244 10.32 -8.89 10.34
CA ASN A 244 10.56 -8.36 11.67
C ASN A 244 9.22 -8.37 12.47
N PRO A 245 9.25 -8.12 13.78
CA PRO A 245 8.04 -8.18 14.60
C PRO A 245 6.91 -7.28 14.11
N GLU A 246 7.24 -6.07 13.71
CA GLU A 246 6.26 -5.08 13.24
C GLU A 246 5.63 -5.51 11.90
N ASN A 247 6.45 -5.90 10.91
CA ASN A 247 5.96 -6.39 9.62
C ASN A 247 5.11 -7.65 9.77
N PHE A 248 5.49 -8.54 10.70
CA PHE A 248 4.72 -9.74 11.00
C PHE A 248 3.33 -9.38 11.54
N LEU A 249 3.28 -8.48 12.53
CA LEU A 249 2.02 -8.01 13.10
C LEU A 249 1.17 -7.26 12.08
N GLU A 250 1.77 -6.42 11.24
CA GLU A 250 1.07 -5.74 10.16
C GLU A 250 0.39 -6.72 9.20
N ARG A 251 1.09 -7.78 8.81
CA ARG A 251 0.58 -8.75 7.81
C ARG A 251 -0.41 -9.75 8.39
N ILE A 252 -0.07 -10.42 9.46
CA ILE A 252 -0.93 -11.44 10.09
C ILE A 252 -1.95 -10.79 11.01
N GLY A 253 -1.51 -9.82 11.84
CA GLY A 253 -2.39 -9.09 12.75
C GLY A 253 -3.45 -8.28 12.03
N GLY A 254 -3.13 -7.63 10.90
CA GLY A 254 -4.12 -6.89 10.10
C GLY A 254 -5.26 -7.77 9.61
N ARG A 255 -4.94 -9.01 9.20
CA ARG A 255 -5.97 -9.98 8.80
C ARG A 255 -6.74 -10.53 9.99
N TYR A 256 -6.07 -10.73 11.12
CA TYR A 256 -6.73 -11.09 12.36
C TYR A 256 -7.73 -10.03 12.80
N LEU A 257 -7.36 -8.74 12.70
CA LEU A 257 -8.25 -7.62 13.03
C LEU A 257 -9.53 -7.62 12.19
N ARG A 258 -9.46 -7.92 10.89
CA ARG A 258 -10.66 -8.02 10.03
C ARG A 258 -11.69 -9.03 10.56
N GLY A 259 -11.23 -10.11 11.21
CA GLY A 259 -12.09 -11.15 11.76
C GLY A 259 -12.61 -10.86 13.17
N VAL A 260 -12.02 -9.92 13.92
CA VAL A 260 -12.35 -9.68 15.33
C VAL A 260 -12.88 -8.28 15.66
N ILE A 261 -12.77 -7.34 14.72
CA ILE A 261 -13.37 -6.01 14.85
C ILE A 261 -14.82 -6.04 14.39
N ASP A 262 -15.71 -5.58 15.26
CA ASP A 262 -17.10 -5.29 14.95
C ASP A 262 -17.29 -3.76 14.96
N TYR A 263 -17.29 -3.17 13.76
CA TYR A 263 -17.47 -1.73 13.58
C TYR A 263 -18.88 -1.27 13.91
N GLU A 264 -19.91 -2.14 13.76
CA GLU A 264 -21.31 -1.79 14.07
C GLU A 264 -21.51 -1.67 15.58
N GLN A 265 -20.90 -2.57 16.35
CA GLN A 265 -20.98 -2.57 17.81
C GLN A 265 -19.83 -1.80 18.47
N ALA A 266 -18.90 -1.25 17.70
CA ALA A 266 -17.73 -0.51 18.15
C ALA A 266 -16.90 -1.29 19.18
N GLN A 267 -16.62 -2.55 18.90
CA GLN A 267 -15.87 -3.41 19.81
C GLN A 267 -14.95 -4.40 19.07
N CYS A 268 -13.94 -4.85 19.77
CA CYS A 268 -13.11 -5.97 19.34
C CYS A 268 -12.75 -6.84 20.56
N ASN A 269 -12.25 -8.05 20.30
CA ASN A 269 -11.72 -8.92 21.34
C ASN A 269 -10.34 -9.46 20.93
N LEU A 270 -9.28 -8.84 21.48
CA LEU A 270 -7.89 -9.23 21.28
C LEU A 270 -7.36 -10.13 22.41
N ASP A 271 -8.02 -10.19 23.58
CA ASP A 271 -7.56 -11.02 24.68
C ASP A 271 -7.91 -12.50 24.47
N THR A 272 -7.32 -13.09 23.47
CA THR A 272 -7.48 -14.48 23.07
C THR A 272 -6.13 -15.23 23.12
N PRO A 273 -6.12 -16.55 23.39
CA PRO A 273 -4.90 -17.34 23.31
C PRO A 273 -4.23 -17.24 21.93
N GLU A 274 -5.03 -17.21 20.85
CA GLU A 274 -4.55 -17.12 19.48
C GLU A 274 -3.82 -15.80 19.20
N PHE A 275 -4.38 -14.66 19.60
CA PHE A 275 -3.69 -13.37 19.42
C PHE A 275 -2.39 -13.29 20.24
N ARG A 276 -2.38 -13.86 21.44
CA ARG A 276 -1.16 -13.97 22.24
C ARG A 276 -0.08 -14.83 21.56
N GLU A 277 -0.45 -15.94 20.92
CA GLU A 277 0.47 -16.76 20.11
C GLU A 277 0.96 -15.97 18.88
N ILE A 278 0.13 -15.18 18.21
CA ILE A 278 0.55 -14.30 17.11
C ILE A 278 1.62 -13.31 17.58
N LEU A 279 1.42 -12.63 18.71
CA LEU A 279 2.41 -11.71 19.26
C LEU A 279 3.72 -12.40 19.67
N GLN A 280 3.63 -13.62 20.22
CA GLN A 280 4.81 -14.43 20.55
C GLN A 280 5.58 -14.87 19.29
N SER A 281 4.88 -15.20 18.22
CA SER A 281 5.49 -15.53 16.93
C SER A 281 6.13 -14.30 16.29
N ALA A 282 5.48 -13.14 16.39
CA ALA A 282 6.05 -11.87 15.97
C ALA A 282 7.39 -11.58 16.68
N LEU A 283 7.44 -11.77 18.01
CA LEU A 283 8.68 -11.57 18.78
C LEU A 283 9.81 -12.52 18.36
N LYS A 284 9.50 -13.74 17.86
CA LYS A 284 10.49 -14.69 17.34
C LYS A 284 10.95 -14.35 15.92
N ALA A 285 10.15 -13.60 15.16
CA ALA A 285 10.46 -13.25 13.77
C ALA A 285 11.81 -12.52 13.62
N GLY A 286 12.40 -12.08 14.74
CA GLY A 286 13.74 -11.56 14.83
C GLY A 286 13.89 -10.16 14.27
N SER A 287 14.94 -9.46 14.67
CA SER A 287 15.35 -8.25 13.98
C SER A 287 16.13 -8.65 12.71
N TYR A 288 15.50 -8.53 11.56
CA TYR A 288 16.23 -8.66 10.32
C TYR A 288 17.05 -7.38 10.08
N ASP A 289 18.33 -7.43 10.38
CA ASP A 289 19.26 -6.30 10.28
C ASP A 289 19.96 -6.17 8.91
N GLY A 290 19.71 -7.11 8.00
CA GLY A 290 20.47 -7.28 6.76
C GLY A 290 19.85 -6.75 5.48
N GLY A 291 18.62 -6.21 5.48
CA GLY A 291 17.92 -5.82 4.26
C GLY A 291 17.68 -6.99 3.27
N TYR A 292 16.98 -6.73 2.19
CA TYR A 292 16.88 -7.70 1.09
C TYR A 292 18.29 -8.03 0.56
N ASN A 293 18.68 -9.28 0.62
CA ASN A 293 19.95 -9.77 0.07
C ASN A 293 19.67 -10.44 -1.29
N PRO A 294 19.95 -9.75 -2.41
CA PRO A 294 19.72 -10.28 -3.75
C PRO A 294 20.64 -11.50 -4.08
N ASP A 295 21.73 -11.68 -3.34
CA ASP A 295 22.63 -12.82 -3.52
C ASP A 295 22.04 -14.12 -2.95
N LYS A 296 21.09 -14.01 -2.01
CA LYS A 296 20.31 -15.17 -1.55
C LYS A 296 19.26 -15.49 -2.61
N ASN A 297 19.39 -16.67 -3.22
CA ASN A 297 18.38 -17.17 -4.16
C ASN A 297 17.15 -17.65 -3.39
N VAL A 298 16.26 -16.73 -3.02
CA VAL A 298 15.05 -17.00 -2.24
C VAL A 298 14.16 -18.05 -2.90
N PRO A 299 13.84 -17.99 -4.21
CA PRO A 299 13.09 -19.05 -4.88
C PRO A 299 13.75 -20.44 -4.76
N GLN A 300 15.07 -20.53 -4.85
CA GLN A 300 15.77 -21.81 -4.70
C GLN A 300 15.69 -22.33 -3.26
N ARG A 301 15.82 -21.48 -2.24
CA ARG A 301 15.67 -21.87 -0.84
C ARG A 301 14.27 -22.44 -0.54
N ILE A 302 13.24 -21.89 -1.19
CA ILE A 302 11.87 -22.44 -1.10
C ILE A 302 11.82 -23.86 -1.70
N VAL A 303 12.44 -24.06 -2.87
CA VAL A 303 12.50 -25.39 -3.52
C VAL A 303 13.28 -26.38 -2.70
N ASP A 304 14.37 -25.96 -2.09
CA ASP A 304 15.24 -26.82 -1.24
C ASP A 304 14.62 -27.08 0.14
N GLY A 305 13.52 -26.41 0.49
CA GLY A 305 12.82 -26.56 1.77
C GLY A 305 13.58 -25.94 2.95
N GLU A 306 14.51 -25.04 2.71
CA GLU A 306 15.16 -24.19 3.73
C GLU A 306 14.26 -23.05 4.18
N LEU A 307 13.38 -22.60 3.29
CA LEU A 307 12.40 -21.55 3.49
C LEU A 307 11.02 -22.09 3.12
N ILE A 308 10.05 -21.90 3.97
CA ILE A 308 8.69 -22.39 3.73
C ILE A 308 7.96 -21.50 2.73
N CYS A 309 7.97 -20.19 2.96
CA CYS A 309 7.33 -19.23 2.05
C CYS A 309 8.00 -17.85 2.09
N CYS A 310 7.69 -17.04 1.09
CA CYS A 310 8.17 -15.66 0.98
C CYS A 310 7.02 -14.75 0.52
N TYR A 311 6.90 -13.58 1.14
CA TYR A 311 5.97 -12.56 0.66
C TYR A 311 6.34 -12.09 -0.74
N VAL A 312 5.35 -12.01 -1.60
CA VAL A 312 5.45 -11.48 -2.96
C VAL A 312 4.26 -10.58 -3.27
N GLY A 313 4.53 -9.48 -3.98
CA GLY A 313 3.48 -8.68 -4.60
C GLY A 313 3.49 -9.00 -6.08
N LEU A 314 2.65 -9.96 -6.50
CA LEU A 314 2.54 -10.36 -7.90
C LEU A 314 1.86 -9.25 -8.70
N SER A 315 2.60 -8.23 -9.06
CA SER A 315 2.10 -7.11 -9.84
C SER A 315 2.17 -7.39 -11.34
N SER A 316 3.17 -8.14 -11.79
CA SER A 316 3.34 -8.46 -13.19
C SER A 316 3.80 -9.91 -13.44
N ALA A 317 3.56 -10.43 -14.63
CA ALA A 317 4.03 -11.76 -15.01
C ALA A 317 5.56 -11.92 -14.95
N LEU A 318 6.30 -10.82 -14.86
CA LEU A 318 7.75 -10.85 -14.69
C LEU A 318 8.18 -11.42 -13.33
N GLU A 319 7.41 -11.20 -12.24
CA GLU A 319 7.72 -11.81 -10.95
C GLU A 319 7.61 -13.34 -11.01
N VAL A 320 6.59 -13.86 -11.66
CA VAL A 320 6.43 -15.31 -11.88
C VAL A 320 7.58 -15.87 -12.69
N SER A 321 7.96 -15.17 -13.76
CA SER A 321 9.08 -15.56 -14.62
C SER A 321 10.42 -15.45 -13.90
N PHE A 322 10.61 -14.44 -13.06
CA PHE A 322 11.80 -14.27 -12.24
C PHE A 322 11.98 -15.45 -11.29
N ASP A 323 10.93 -15.85 -10.58
CA ASP A 323 10.99 -17.01 -9.67
C ASP A 323 11.39 -18.27 -10.45
N ARG A 324 10.74 -18.52 -11.60
CA ARG A 324 11.07 -19.65 -12.49
C ARG A 324 12.50 -19.59 -13.01
N TYR A 325 12.99 -18.40 -13.37
CA TYR A 325 14.37 -18.20 -13.81
C TYR A 325 15.37 -18.53 -12.71
N ARG A 326 15.04 -18.19 -11.45
CA ARG A 326 15.93 -18.36 -10.28
C ARG A 326 15.98 -19.80 -9.76
N CYS A 327 14.89 -20.57 -9.84
CA CYS A 327 14.82 -21.92 -9.28
C CYS A 327 14.47 -23.03 -10.28
N GLY A 328 14.32 -22.70 -11.58
CA GLY A 328 14.06 -23.67 -12.64
C GLY A 328 12.64 -24.23 -12.69
N GLN A 329 11.72 -23.76 -11.83
CA GLN A 329 10.31 -24.19 -11.81
C GLN A 329 9.39 -23.06 -11.35
N THR A 330 8.11 -23.15 -11.71
CA THR A 330 7.09 -22.23 -11.22
C THR A 330 6.73 -22.58 -9.79
N LEU A 331 6.79 -21.60 -8.87
CA LEU A 331 6.38 -21.75 -7.49
C LEU A 331 4.84 -21.86 -7.36
N GLY A 332 4.36 -22.27 -6.20
CA GLY A 332 2.99 -22.11 -5.76
C GLY A 332 2.80 -20.75 -5.11
N TYR A 333 1.55 -20.30 -5.07
CA TYR A 333 1.18 -19.05 -4.40
C TYR A 333 -0.04 -19.31 -3.51
N VAL A 334 0.02 -18.84 -2.27
CA VAL A 334 -1.06 -18.95 -1.28
C VAL A 334 -1.25 -17.60 -0.59
N GLY A 335 -2.37 -17.43 0.11
CA GLY A 335 -2.59 -16.24 0.93
C GLY A 335 -1.83 -16.30 2.25
N TRP A 336 -1.94 -15.22 3.01
CA TRP A 336 -1.55 -15.19 4.42
C TRP A 336 -2.52 -16.05 5.24
N PRO A 337 -2.10 -16.61 6.36
CA PRO A 337 -3.01 -17.33 7.23
C PRO A 337 -4.09 -16.38 7.79
N THR A 338 -5.32 -16.88 7.87
CA THR A 338 -6.48 -16.11 8.36
C THR A 338 -7.15 -16.83 9.53
N PRO A 339 -7.91 -16.12 10.38
CA PRO A 339 -8.61 -16.76 11.50
C PRO A 339 -9.66 -17.78 11.05
N ASP A 340 -10.34 -17.52 9.94
CA ASP A 340 -11.51 -18.25 9.46
C ASP A 340 -11.26 -19.16 8.26
N GLY A 341 -10.02 -19.24 7.79
CA GLY A 341 -9.67 -20.02 6.61
C GLY A 341 -10.10 -19.36 5.29
N SER A 342 -10.37 -18.05 5.29
CA SER A 342 -10.57 -17.29 4.06
C SER A 342 -9.29 -17.25 3.22
N ASN A 343 -9.37 -16.78 1.97
CA ASN A 343 -8.28 -16.87 1.00
C ASN A 343 -6.93 -16.31 1.50
N GLY A 344 -6.95 -15.17 2.19
CA GLY A 344 -5.74 -14.52 2.72
C GLY A 344 -4.84 -13.85 1.67
N MET A 345 -5.16 -13.95 0.38
CA MET A 345 -4.60 -13.07 -0.66
C MET A 345 -5.48 -11.84 -0.80
N ASP A 346 -4.84 -10.71 -1.06
CA ASP A 346 -5.54 -9.45 -1.29
C ASP A 346 -5.17 -8.88 -2.67
N VAL A 347 -6.11 -8.21 -3.30
CA VAL A 347 -5.85 -7.42 -4.49
C VAL A 347 -5.22 -6.10 -4.10
N ARG A 348 -4.10 -5.80 -4.71
CA ARG A 348 -3.41 -4.52 -4.54
C ARG A 348 -3.66 -3.65 -5.76
N LEU A 349 -4.39 -2.57 -5.59
CA LEU A 349 -4.54 -1.54 -6.62
C LEU A 349 -3.27 -0.68 -6.68
N MET A 350 -2.66 -0.57 -7.87
CA MET A 350 -1.39 0.13 -8.01
C MET A 350 -1.56 1.65 -8.06
N MET A 351 -2.72 2.12 -8.52
CA MET A 351 -3.10 3.54 -8.58
C MET A 351 -4.58 3.68 -8.27
N PRO A 352 -5.01 3.47 -7.03
CA PRO A 352 -6.42 3.52 -6.66
C PRO A 352 -6.99 4.93 -6.73
N LEU A 353 -8.02 5.13 -7.55
CA LEU A 353 -8.78 6.36 -7.66
C LEU A 353 -10.23 6.12 -7.30
N GLY A 354 -10.82 7.06 -6.56
CA GLY A 354 -12.23 7.11 -6.23
C GLY A 354 -12.86 8.44 -6.67
N VAL A 355 -14.14 8.43 -6.95
CA VAL A 355 -14.92 9.62 -7.29
C VAL A 355 -15.61 10.13 -6.03
N SER A 356 -15.62 11.44 -5.81
CA SER A 356 -16.33 12.06 -4.69
C SER A 356 -17.84 11.88 -4.85
N ALA A 357 -18.53 11.48 -3.78
CA ALA A 357 -20.00 11.43 -3.77
C ALA A 357 -20.64 12.82 -3.92
N SER A 358 -19.87 13.88 -3.67
CA SER A 358 -20.34 15.27 -3.78
C SER A 358 -20.04 15.92 -5.14
N THR A 359 -19.37 15.20 -6.08
CA THR A 359 -19.08 15.76 -7.41
C THR A 359 -20.37 16.13 -8.15
N SER A 360 -20.32 17.25 -8.84
CA SER A 360 -21.41 17.68 -9.75
C SER A 360 -21.27 17.10 -11.17
N CYS A 361 -20.18 16.37 -11.44
CA CYS A 361 -19.84 15.88 -12.78
C CYS A 361 -19.35 14.43 -12.77
N PRO A 362 -20.16 13.45 -12.29
CA PRO A 362 -19.74 12.04 -12.21
C PRO A 362 -19.45 11.45 -13.60
N GLU A 363 -20.13 11.87 -14.66
CA GLU A 363 -19.87 11.42 -16.03
C GLU A 363 -18.49 11.89 -16.53
N GLY A 364 -18.07 13.09 -16.15
CA GLY A 364 -16.71 13.58 -16.47
C GLY A 364 -15.64 12.81 -15.73
N CYS A 365 -15.88 12.47 -14.46
CA CYS A 365 -15.00 11.62 -13.67
C CYS A 365 -14.88 10.21 -14.28
N TRP A 366 -16.01 9.63 -14.71
CA TRP A 366 -16.02 8.35 -15.41
C TRP A 366 -15.24 8.40 -16.72
N GLU A 367 -15.39 9.44 -17.52
CA GLU A 367 -14.64 9.64 -18.77
C GLU A 367 -13.10 9.61 -18.51
N PHE A 368 -12.67 10.23 -17.42
CA PHE A 368 -11.25 10.17 -17.01
C PHE A 368 -10.82 8.80 -16.51
N LEU A 369 -11.61 8.14 -15.66
CA LEU A 369 -11.31 6.77 -15.19
C LEU A 369 -11.30 5.79 -16.35
N LYS A 370 -12.25 5.88 -17.27
CA LYS A 370 -12.30 5.08 -18.50
C LYS A 370 -11.05 5.28 -19.36
N TYR A 371 -10.60 6.55 -19.51
CA TYR A 371 -9.37 6.85 -20.22
C TYR A 371 -8.17 6.15 -19.59
N LEU A 372 -8.07 6.15 -18.26
CA LEU A 372 -7.03 5.42 -17.53
C LEU A 372 -7.04 3.91 -17.81
N LEU A 373 -8.22 3.29 -17.85
CA LEU A 373 -8.38 1.86 -18.06
C LEU A 373 -8.07 1.44 -19.50
N LEU A 374 -8.40 2.29 -20.50
CA LEU A 374 -8.28 1.96 -21.92
C LEU A 374 -6.91 2.28 -22.52
N HIS A 375 -6.18 3.23 -21.93
CA HIS A 375 -4.89 3.63 -22.46
C HIS A 375 -3.79 2.93 -21.68
N PRO A 376 -3.22 1.87 -22.28
CA PRO A 376 -2.12 1.16 -21.66
C PRO A 376 -0.91 2.09 -21.62
N TRP A 377 -0.64 2.62 -20.47
CA TRP A 377 0.56 3.43 -20.17
C TRP A 377 1.79 2.53 -20.16
N MET A 378 1.96 1.85 -21.26
CA MET A 378 2.77 0.66 -21.46
C MET A 378 4.26 0.91 -21.39
N GLU A 379 4.70 2.15 -21.51
CA GLU A 379 6.09 2.50 -21.20
C GLU A 379 6.40 2.38 -19.71
N TYR A 380 5.34 2.32 -18.86
CA TYR A 380 5.40 2.25 -17.41
C TYR A 380 4.73 1.00 -16.83
N SER A 381 4.14 0.14 -17.64
CA SER A 381 3.31 -0.99 -17.20
C SER A 381 4.07 -2.24 -16.72
N ALA A 382 5.38 -2.11 -16.47
CA ALA A 382 6.06 -3.08 -15.63
C ALA A 382 5.47 -3.15 -14.21
N ASP A 383 4.67 -2.13 -13.83
CA ASP A 383 4.21 -1.90 -12.48
C ASP A 383 2.80 -2.47 -12.20
N GLY A 384 2.25 -3.34 -13.04
CA GLY A 384 0.97 -3.96 -12.73
C GLY A 384 0.34 -4.74 -13.90
N THR A 385 -0.54 -5.67 -13.53
CA THR A 385 -1.41 -6.37 -14.46
C THR A 385 -2.62 -5.48 -14.76
N PRO A 386 -3.02 -5.28 -16.05
CA PRO A 386 -4.16 -4.44 -16.38
C PRO A 386 -5.46 -4.90 -15.71
N VAL A 387 -6.22 -3.95 -15.16
CA VAL A 387 -7.58 -4.20 -14.65
C VAL A 387 -8.55 -4.44 -15.82
N TYR A 388 -8.32 -3.84 -16.98
CA TYR A 388 -9.11 -4.05 -18.18
C TYR A 388 -8.60 -5.27 -18.94
N ALA A 389 -9.34 -6.38 -18.85
CA ALA A 389 -8.93 -7.70 -19.36
C ALA A 389 -8.52 -7.72 -20.85
N PRO A 390 -9.16 -6.97 -21.77
CA PRO A 390 -8.73 -6.94 -23.17
C PRO A 390 -7.28 -6.51 -23.42
N LEU A 391 -6.64 -5.84 -22.45
CA LEU A 391 -5.26 -5.38 -22.56
C LEU A 391 -4.21 -6.41 -22.09
N LEU A 392 -4.61 -7.55 -21.52
CA LEU A 392 -3.67 -8.54 -20.97
C LEU A 392 -2.65 -9.06 -22.00
N GLN A 393 -3.09 -9.31 -23.22
CA GLN A 393 -2.18 -9.79 -24.28
C GLN A 393 -1.18 -8.71 -24.70
N GLU A 394 -1.64 -7.47 -24.79
CA GLU A 394 -0.77 -6.34 -25.13
C GLU A 394 0.24 -6.08 -24.02
N ASN A 395 -0.19 -6.17 -22.75
CA ASN A 395 0.69 -6.07 -21.58
C ASN A 395 1.84 -7.09 -21.69
N LEU A 396 1.55 -8.35 -21.99
CA LEU A 396 2.58 -9.38 -22.19
C LEU A 396 3.63 -8.97 -23.23
N GLU A 397 3.19 -8.43 -24.38
CA GLU A 397 4.11 -8.01 -25.44
C GLU A 397 5.01 -6.84 -25.01
N VAL A 398 4.55 -6.01 -24.06
CA VAL A 398 5.38 -4.96 -23.46
C VAL A 398 6.37 -5.57 -22.48
N LEU A 399 5.92 -6.45 -21.59
CA LEU A 399 6.78 -7.11 -20.61
C LEU A 399 7.95 -7.82 -21.26
N LYS A 400 7.72 -8.47 -22.42
CA LYS A 400 8.77 -9.14 -23.20
C LYS A 400 9.84 -8.21 -23.79
N ARG A 401 9.57 -6.89 -23.85
CA ARG A 401 10.55 -5.90 -24.36
C ARG A 401 11.45 -5.34 -23.26
N ILE A 402 11.15 -5.65 -22.00
CA ILE A 402 11.95 -5.22 -20.87
C ILE A 402 13.30 -5.95 -20.90
N ASP A 403 14.39 -5.20 -20.75
CA ASP A 403 15.76 -5.73 -20.86
C ASP A 403 16.16 -6.45 -19.54
N VAL A 404 15.52 -7.59 -19.30
CA VAL A 404 15.85 -8.52 -18.20
C VAL A 404 15.86 -9.96 -18.71
N PRO A 405 16.73 -10.84 -18.18
CA PRO A 405 16.92 -12.19 -18.73
C PRO A 405 15.66 -13.07 -18.69
N TYR A 406 14.75 -12.81 -17.76
CA TYR A 406 13.53 -13.58 -17.56
C TYR A 406 12.34 -13.06 -18.38
N ALA A 407 12.45 -11.90 -19.03
CA ALA A 407 11.38 -11.39 -19.90
C ALA A 407 11.14 -12.30 -21.12
N GLU A 408 12.19 -12.91 -21.66
CA GLU A 408 12.07 -13.82 -22.82
C GLU A 408 11.29 -15.09 -22.51
N ILE A 409 11.31 -15.54 -21.25
CA ILE A 409 10.60 -16.75 -20.80
C ILE A 409 9.21 -16.45 -20.23
N THR A 410 8.80 -15.18 -20.17
CA THR A 410 7.48 -14.76 -19.71
C THR A 410 6.43 -15.19 -20.74
N ALA A 411 5.39 -15.86 -20.26
CA ALA A 411 4.33 -16.41 -21.10
C ALA A 411 2.96 -15.88 -20.67
N PHE A 412 1.95 -16.04 -21.53
CA PHE A 412 0.58 -15.66 -21.19
C PHE A 412 0.05 -16.45 -19.99
N ASP A 413 0.49 -17.70 -19.80
CA ASP A 413 0.15 -18.50 -18.63
C ASP A 413 0.60 -17.85 -17.32
N ASP A 414 1.66 -17.02 -17.32
CA ASP A 414 2.11 -16.27 -16.14
C ASP A 414 1.18 -15.09 -15.85
N VAL A 415 0.68 -14.42 -16.89
CA VAL A 415 -0.36 -13.38 -16.78
C VAL A 415 -1.65 -14.01 -16.27
N GLN A 416 -2.08 -15.12 -16.88
CA GLN A 416 -3.31 -15.83 -16.50
C GLN A 416 -3.24 -16.32 -15.04
N LEU A 417 -2.08 -16.78 -14.59
CA LEU A 417 -1.89 -17.17 -13.18
C LEU A 417 -2.21 -16.03 -12.21
N ILE A 418 -1.74 -14.80 -12.50
CA ILE A 418 -2.04 -13.63 -11.65
C ILE A 418 -3.53 -13.32 -11.68
N VAL A 419 -4.15 -13.37 -12.86
CA VAL A 419 -5.60 -13.17 -13.02
C VAL A 419 -6.38 -14.22 -12.22
N ASP A 420 -6.05 -15.51 -12.38
CA ASP A 420 -6.72 -16.60 -11.68
C ASP A 420 -6.61 -16.45 -10.15
N LEU A 421 -5.44 -16.05 -9.65
CA LEU A 421 -5.25 -15.77 -8.23
C LEU A 421 -6.11 -14.57 -7.77
N ALA A 422 -6.10 -13.48 -8.54
CA ALA A 422 -6.87 -12.29 -8.24
C ALA A 422 -8.39 -12.54 -8.20
N GLU A 423 -8.90 -13.36 -9.12
CA GLU A 423 -10.32 -13.76 -9.15
C GLU A 423 -10.74 -14.60 -7.93
N THR A 424 -9.79 -15.22 -7.22
CA THR A 424 -10.06 -15.90 -5.95
C THR A 424 -10.08 -14.96 -4.75
N CYS A 425 -9.56 -13.72 -4.89
CA CYS A 425 -9.52 -12.76 -3.81
C CYS A 425 -10.91 -12.15 -3.56
N GLY A 426 -11.30 -12.07 -2.30
CA GLY A 426 -12.52 -11.39 -1.89
C GLY A 426 -12.28 -9.97 -1.36
N THR A 427 -11.01 -9.57 -1.21
CA THR A 427 -10.59 -8.37 -0.49
C THR A 427 -9.51 -7.61 -1.24
N MET A 428 -9.45 -6.29 -1.01
CA MET A 428 -8.36 -5.42 -1.41
C MET A 428 -7.30 -5.29 -0.30
N ASP A 429 -6.05 -5.00 -0.66
CA ASP A 429 -4.93 -4.80 0.29
C ASP A 429 -5.02 -3.42 0.98
N PHE A 430 -6.16 -3.16 1.64
CA PHE A 430 -6.38 -2.03 2.52
C PHE A 430 -6.68 -2.52 3.93
N TYR A 431 -6.27 -1.75 4.92
CA TYR A 431 -6.58 -2.02 6.32
C TYR A 431 -6.86 -0.70 7.05
N ASP A 432 -7.42 -0.82 8.25
CA ASP A 432 -7.63 0.33 9.12
C ASP A 432 -6.28 0.77 9.72
N GLU A 433 -5.69 1.80 9.12
CA GLU A 433 -4.36 2.31 9.50
C GLU A 433 -4.31 2.81 10.94
N ALA A 434 -5.41 3.39 11.43
CA ALA A 434 -5.45 3.89 12.80
C ALA A 434 -5.50 2.72 13.80
N ALA A 435 -6.30 1.70 13.50
CA ALA A 435 -6.33 0.47 14.29
C ALA A 435 -4.95 -0.22 14.27
N MET A 436 -4.33 -0.34 13.11
CA MET A 436 -3.00 -0.95 12.97
C MET A 436 -1.93 -0.13 13.69
N SER A 437 -1.96 1.20 13.62
CA SER A 437 -1.00 2.07 14.32
C SER A 437 -1.03 1.84 15.84
N ILE A 438 -2.23 1.64 16.41
CA ILE A 438 -2.37 1.30 17.83
C ILE A 438 -1.63 -0.01 18.16
N LEU A 439 -1.78 -1.03 17.34
CA LEU A 439 -1.11 -2.31 17.56
C LEU A 439 0.41 -2.19 17.42
N LEU A 440 0.88 -1.47 16.41
CA LEU A 440 2.31 -1.31 16.14
C LEU A 440 3.03 -0.49 17.21
N GLU A 441 2.37 0.53 17.79
CA GLU A 441 2.92 1.30 18.91
C GLU A 441 3.15 0.42 20.14
N GLU A 442 2.16 -0.38 20.55
CA GLU A 442 2.30 -1.29 21.70
C GLU A 442 3.25 -2.45 21.40
N MET A 443 3.32 -2.90 20.11
CA MET A 443 4.29 -3.90 19.68
C MET A 443 5.73 -3.37 19.80
N SER A 444 5.97 -2.12 19.47
CA SER A 444 7.28 -1.48 19.64
C SER A 444 7.72 -1.43 21.10
N ASP A 445 6.80 -1.14 22.03
CA ASP A 445 7.08 -1.16 23.46
C ASP A 445 7.36 -2.61 23.96
N LEU A 446 6.61 -3.59 23.44
CA LEU A 446 6.80 -4.99 23.76
C LEU A 446 8.18 -5.53 23.27
N VAL A 447 8.55 -5.22 22.02
CA VAL A 447 9.85 -5.58 21.42
C VAL A 447 11.01 -4.93 22.19
N SER A 448 10.83 -3.69 22.63
CA SER A 448 11.84 -2.97 23.41
C SER A 448 11.94 -3.47 24.88
N GLY A 449 11.05 -4.35 25.31
CA GLY A 449 10.99 -4.85 26.68
C GLY A 449 10.49 -3.82 27.70
N ASN A 450 9.85 -2.74 27.25
CA ASN A 450 9.25 -1.72 28.13
C ASN A 450 7.98 -2.23 28.82
N ILE A 451 7.27 -3.15 28.19
CA ILE A 451 6.08 -3.82 28.70
C ILE A 451 6.16 -5.32 28.46
N ASP A 452 5.41 -6.08 29.23
CA ASP A 452 5.24 -7.53 29.00
C ASP A 452 4.05 -7.82 28.06
N LEU A 453 3.90 -9.07 27.68
CA LEU A 453 2.87 -9.52 26.74
C LEU A 453 1.44 -9.24 27.25
N ASP A 454 1.20 -9.46 28.56
CA ASP A 454 -0.11 -9.25 29.15
C ASP A 454 -0.49 -7.77 29.11
N THR A 455 0.44 -6.91 29.45
CA THR A 455 0.27 -5.45 29.38
C THR A 455 0.07 -4.99 27.93
N ALA A 456 0.81 -5.56 26.98
CA ALA A 456 0.64 -5.21 25.56
C ALA A 456 -0.78 -5.53 25.07
N VAL A 457 -1.28 -6.75 25.32
CA VAL A 457 -2.63 -7.17 24.93
C VAL A 457 -3.69 -6.28 25.59
N GLU A 458 -3.56 -5.99 26.90
CA GLU A 458 -4.50 -5.12 27.62
C GLU A 458 -4.56 -3.71 27.02
N ARG A 459 -3.39 -3.13 26.70
CA ARG A 459 -3.30 -1.78 26.10
C ARG A 459 -3.86 -1.77 24.68
N MET A 460 -3.46 -2.72 23.82
CA MET A 460 -4.00 -2.85 22.48
C MET A 460 -5.53 -2.96 22.50
N GLN A 461 -6.06 -3.85 23.35
CA GLN A 461 -7.50 -4.04 23.52
C GLN A 461 -8.21 -2.76 23.95
N SER A 462 -7.70 -2.09 24.99
CA SER A 462 -8.34 -0.89 25.55
C SER A 462 -8.30 0.29 24.58
N ARG A 463 -7.16 0.52 23.94
CA ARG A 463 -6.98 1.62 22.97
C ARG A 463 -7.82 1.39 21.70
N LEU A 464 -7.85 0.15 21.21
CA LEU A 464 -8.64 -0.17 20.02
C LEU A 464 -10.14 -0.03 20.28
N ASN A 465 -10.65 -0.50 21.42
CA ASN A 465 -12.05 -0.28 21.79
C ASN A 465 -12.40 1.21 21.92
N LEU A 466 -11.51 2.02 22.50
CA LEU A 466 -11.70 3.46 22.56
C LEU A 466 -11.78 4.09 21.17
N TYR A 467 -10.85 3.73 20.29
CA TYR A 467 -10.84 4.17 18.89
C TYR A 467 -12.16 3.81 18.19
N LEU A 468 -12.62 2.58 18.31
CA LEU A 468 -13.86 2.11 17.67
C LEU A 468 -15.08 2.89 18.18
N MET A 469 -15.16 3.19 19.51
CA MET A 469 -16.23 4.00 20.07
C MET A 469 -16.26 5.44 19.53
N GLU A 470 -15.12 5.97 19.09
CA GLU A 470 -15.03 7.31 18.50
C GLU A 470 -15.51 7.33 17.04
N GLN A 471 -15.49 6.18 16.34
CA GLN A 471 -15.96 6.07 14.94
C GLN A 471 -17.50 5.99 14.82
N VAL A 472 -18.21 5.55 15.85
CA VAL A 472 -19.68 5.33 15.82
C VAL A 472 -20.49 6.62 16.10
N LYS A 473 -19.85 7.76 16.18
CA LYS A 473 -20.51 9.06 16.34
C LYS A 473 -20.72 9.74 15.01
#